data_d9f995fe81b5cd515b39a2ce5a398e57
#
_entry.id   d9f995fe81b5cd515b39a2ce5a398e57
#
_cell.length_a   1.000
_cell.length_b   1.000
_cell.length_c   1.000
_cell.angle_alpha   90.00
_cell.angle_beta   90.00
_cell.angle_gamma   90.00
#
_symmetry.space_group_name_H-M   'P 1'
#
loop_
_entity.id
_entity.type
_entity.pdbx_description
1 polymer ?
#
loop_
_entity_poly.entity_id
_entity_poly.type
_entity_poly.pdbx_seq_one_letter_code
_entity_poly.pdbx_strand_id
1 'polypeptide(L)'
;MGSIDKGKSIAKRLKRQDTRIESEGAEFLVLGQLLIRGIPAYKTYTHQPGYDLVVLNPDRHRSGRISVKSRWRTGAVNFLLKNKDCDFVIIAKLNRGSKDGNGKVYPPEYFILPIAVLEGVYESEGWHQIKFSSIPNFKTYQDRWDLIREFLERK
;
A
#
# COMPACT_ATOMS: atom_id res chain seq x y z
N MET A 1 -3.44 2.65 45.78
CA MET A 1 -2.18 1.90 45.55
C MET A 1 -2.28 1.00 44.37
N GLY A 2 -2.48 1.21 43.25
CA GLY A 2 -2.54 0.31 42.08
C GLY A 2 -2.93 1.00 40.78
N SER A 3 -3.12 2.32 40.79
CA SER A 3 -3.61 3.05 39.61
C SER A 3 -2.52 3.36 38.58
N ILE A 4 -1.26 3.27 38.95
CA ILE A 4 -0.13 3.65 38.07
C ILE A 4 0.17 2.57 37.02
N ASP A 5 -0.10 1.31 37.36
CA ASP A 5 0.20 0.18 36.43
C ASP A 5 -0.85 0.01 35.33
N LYS A 6 -2.07 0.45 35.55
CA LYS A 6 -3.14 0.34 34.55
C LYS A 6 -2.88 1.24 33.34
N GLY A 7 -2.29 2.41 33.53
CA GLY A 7 -1.96 3.33 32.44
C GLY A 7 -0.85 2.82 31.52
N LYS A 8 0.18 2.20 32.09
CA LYS A 8 1.29 1.60 31.34
C LYS A 8 0.81 0.37 30.55
N SER A 9 -0.09 -0.42 31.11
CA SER A 9 -0.65 -1.60 30.46
C SER A 9 -1.53 -1.21 29.26
N ILE A 10 -2.31 -0.14 29.35
CA ILE A 10 -3.15 0.37 28.25
C ILE A 10 -2.28 0.94 27.14
N ALA A 11 -1.23 1.71 27.44
CA ALA A 11 -0.30 2.25 26.46
C ALA A 11 0.44 1.13 25.69
N LYS A 12 0.80 0.03 26.33
CA LYS A 12 1.38 -1.16 25.68
C LYS A 12 0.42 -1.84 24.71
N ARG A 13 -0.88 -1.85 25.00
CA ARG A 13 -1.91 -2.46 24.13
C ARG A 13 -2.16 -1.66 22.85
N LEU A 14 -1.87 -0.37 22.86
CA LEU A 14 -2.06 0.52 21.71
C LEU A 14 -0.85 0.53 20.76
N LYS A 15 0.24 -0.17 21.10
CA LYS A 15 1.40 -0.28 20.21
C LYS A 15 1.08 -1.09 18.97
N ARG A 16 1.61 -0.62 17.84
CA ARG A 16 1.62 -1.35 16.58
C ARG A 16 2.11 -2.77 16.79
N GLN A 17 1.32 -3.72 16.32
CA GLN A 17 1.65 -5.13 16.37
C GLN A 17 2.42 -5.57 15.12
N ASP A 18 2.27 -6.82 14.73
CA ASP A 18 3.00 -7.44 13.63
C ASP A 18 2.72 -6.75 12.29
N THR A 19 3.79 -6.31 11.62
CA THR A 19 3.71 -5.66 10.31
C THR A 19 3.13 -6.57 9.22
N ARG A 20 3.23 -7.89 9.39
CA ARG A 20 2.65 -8.84 8.44
C ARG A 20 1.12 -8.82 8.47
N ILE A 21 0.53 -8.69 9.65
CA ILE A 21 -0.92 -8.60 9.80
C ILE A 21 -1.45 -7.33 9.11
N GLU A 22 -0.80 -6.20 9.34
CA GLU A 22 -1.22 -4.96 8.71
C GLU A 22 -1.01 -4.97 7.19
N SER A 23 0.07 -5.57 6.71
CA SER A 23 0.34 -5.71 5.27
C SER A 23 -0.72 -6.57 4.60
N GLU A 24 -1.08 -7.69 5.22
CA GLU A 24 -2.16 -8.56 4.76
C GLU A 24 -3.50 -7.80 4.73
N GLY A 25 -3.80 -7.06 5.79
CA GLY A 25 -5.01 -6.21 5.83
C GLY A 25 -5.03 -5.18 4.71
N ALA A 26 -3.91 -4.55 4.42
CA ALA A 26 -3.80 -3.58 3.34
C ALA A 26 -4.03 -4.23 1.97
N GLU A 27 -3.51 -5.43 1.74
CA GLU A 27 -3.77 -6.17 0.51
C GLU A 27 -5.26 -6.47 0.32
N PHE A 28 -5.96 -6.89 1.37
CA PHE A 28 -7.41 -7.09 1.33
C PHE A 28 -8.18 -5.80 1.07
N LEU A 29 -7.75 -4.68 1.67
CA LEU A 29 -8.36 -3.37 1.40
C LEU A 29 -8.25 -3.00 -0.08
N VAL A 30 -7.05 -3.12 -0.65
CA VAL A 30 -6.81 -2.83 -2.07
C VAL A 30 -7.62 -3.78 -2.96
N LEU A 31 -7.63 -5.07 -2.64
CA LEU A 31 -8.43 -6.05 -3.36
C LEU A 31 -9.91 -5.66 -3.37
N GLY A 32 -10.45 -5.27 -2.21
CA GLY A 32 -11.83 -4.80 -2.10
C GLY A 32 -12.10 -3.56 -2.95
N GLN A 33 -11.19 -2.60 -2.95
CA GLN A 33 -11.30 -1.40 -3.78
C GLN A 33 -11.34 -1.71 -5.27
N LEU A 34 -10.55 -2.67 -5.74
CA LEU A 34 -10.56 -3.13 -7.13
C LEU A 34 -11.88 -3.80 -7.50
N LEU A 35 -12.34 -4.74 -6.68
CA LEU A 35 -13.57 -5.50 -6.91
C LEU A 35 -14.81 -4.62 -6.91
N ILE A 36 -14.91 -3.67 -5.98
CA ILE A 36 -16.02 -2.71 -5.90
C ILE A 36 -16.12 -1.90 -7.20
N ARG A 37 -14.99 -1.60 -7.83
CA ARG A 37 -14.95 -0.87 -9.10
C ARG A 37 -15.15 -1.76 -10.32
N GLY A 38 -15.41 -3.05 -10.12
CA GLY A 38 -15.63 -3.98 -11.21
C GLY A 38 -14.35 -4.41 -11.93
N ILE A 39 -13.20 -4.27 -11.31
CA ILE A 39 -11.93 -4.76 -11.84
C ILE A 39 -11.69 -6.16 -11.25
N PRO A 40 -11.77 -7.24 -12.07
CA PRO A 40 -11.50 -8.57 -11.56
C PRO A 40 -10.08 -8.67 -11.02
N ALA A 41 -9.95 -9.14 -9.80
CA ALA A 41 -8.67 -9.21 -9.10
C ALA A 41 -8.68 -10.36 -8.08
N TYR A 42 -7.50 -10.87 -7.76
CA TYR A 42 -7.32 -11.86 -6.70
C TYR A 42 -5.92 -11.75 -6.09
N LYS A 43 -5.81 -12.27 -4.87
CA LYS A 43 -4.53 -12.35 -4.16
C LYS A 43 -3.69 -13.53 -4.68
N THR A 44 -2.37 -13.31 -4.67
CA THR A 44 -1.41 -14.40 -4.82
C THR A 44 -1.15 -15.03 -3.45
N TYR A 45 -1.44 -16.31 -3.27
CA TYR A 45 -1.25 -17.02 -1.99
C TYR A 45 0.11 -17.71 -1.89
N THR A 46 0.82 -17.83 -2.99
CA THR A 46 2.20 -18.28 -2.99
C THR A 46 3.11 -17.04 -2.97
N HIS A 47 4.26 -17.16 -2.30
CA HIS A 47 5.23 -16.08 -2.26
C HIS A 47 5.77 -15.79 -3.66
N GLN A 48 5.08 -14.89 -4.35
CA GLN A 48 5.52 -14.40 -5.65
C GLN A 48 6.38 -13.15 -5.43
N PRO A 49 7.65 -13.14 -5.89
CA PRO A 49 8.47 -11.94 -5.78
C PRO A 49 7.88 -10.79 -6.59
N GLY A 50 7.76 -9.64 -5.95
CA GLY A 50 7.45 -8.39 -6.63
C GLY A 50 5.98 -8.02 -6.74
N TYR A 51 5.03 -8.93 -6.47
CA TYR A 51 3.61 -8.57 -6.51
C TYR A 51 2.74 -9.40 -5.55
N ASP A 52 1.64 -8.80 -5.14
CA ASP A 52 0.72 -9.34 -4.13
C ASP A 52 -0.67 -9.64 -4.70
N LEU A 53 -1.05 -8.93 -5.75
CA LEU A 53 -2.35 -9.06 -6.40
C LEU A 53 -2.18 -9.17 -7.90
N VAL A 54 -3.15 -9.83 -8.54
CA VAL A 54 -3.28 -9.88 -10.00
C VAL A 54 -4.64 -9.29 -10.39
N VAL A 55 -4.64 -8.40 -11.37
CA VAL A 55 -5.85 -7.86 -11.99
C VAL A 55 -6.02 -8.43 -13.38
N LEU A 56 -7.25 -8.57 -13.83
CA LEU A 56 -7.59 -9.25 -15.09
C LEU A 56 -8.55 -8.44 -15.95
N ASN A 57 -8.36 -8.56 -17.26
CA ASN A 57 -9.41 -8.31 -18.24
C ASN A 57 -9.56 -9.59 -19.10
N PRO A 58 -10.54 -10.45 -18.79
CA PRO A 58 -10.70 -11.72 -19.52
C PRO A 58 -10.99 -11.53 -21.00
N ASP A 59 -11.74 -10.47 -21.36
CA ASP A 59 -12.11 -10.18 -22.74
C ASP A 59 -10.93 -9.82 -23.63
N ARG A 60 -9.89 -9.24 -23.03
CA ARG A 60 -8.64 -8.85 -23.71
C ARG A 60 -7.52 -9.86 -23.50
N HIS A 61 -7.72 -10.93 -22.76
CA HIS A 61 -6.68 -11.88 -22.34
C HIS A 61 -5.47 -11.15 -21.70
N ARG A 62 -5.76 -10.12 -20.89
CA ARG A 62 -4.74 -9.27 -20.31
C ARG A 62 -4.79 -9.34 -18.79
N SER A 63 -3.62 -9.34 -18.19
CA SER A 63 -3.45 -9.29 -16.73
C SER A 63 -2.43 -8.24 -16.34
N GLY A 64 -2.53 -7.80 -15.08
CA GLY A 64 -1.57 -6.89 -14.48
C GLY A 64 -1.16 -7.36 -13.10
N ARG A 65 0.09 -7.08 -12.73
CA ARG A 65 0.65 -7.44 -11.42
C ARG A 65 0.74 -6.19 -10.56
N ILE A 66 0.26 -6.30 -9.33
CA ILE A 66 0.20 -5.19 -8.38
C ILE A 66 0.97 -5.53 -7.13
N SER A 67 1.91 -4.67 -6.75
CA SER A 67 2.56 -4.69 -5.45
C SER A 67 1.85 -3.70 -4.53
N VAL A 68 1.44 -4.15 -3.36
CA VAL A 68 0.80 -3.30 -2.34
C VAL A 68 1.83 -2.94 -1.28
N LYS A 69 2.00 -1.65 -1.03
CA LYS A 69 2.87 -1.13 0.03
C LYS A 69 2.03 -0.33 1.01
N SER A 70 2.04 -0.74 2.25
CA SER A 70 1.25 -0.08 3.30
C SER A 70 2.11 0.71 4.26
N ARG A 71 1.54 1.81 4.75
CA ARG A 71 2.11 2.58 5.85
C ARG A 71 1.04 2.75 6.92
N TRP A 72 1.29 2.18 8.08
CA TRP A 72 0.33 2.16 9.19
C TRP A 72 0.14 3.56 9.80
N ARG A 73 1.25 4.25 10.04
CA ARG A 73 1.27 5.53 10.77
C ARG A 73 0.70 6.67 9.95
N THR A 74 -0.12 7.52 10.58
CA THR A 74 -0.55 8.80 10.00
C THR A 74 0.67 9.70 9.76
N GLY A 75 0.73 10.32 8.58
CA GLY A 75 1.83 11.21 8.23
C GLY A 75 3.11 10.51 7.82
N ALA A 76 3.07 9.23 7.48
CA ALA A 76 4.22 8.53 6.92
C ALA A 76 4.70 9.20 5.63
N VAL A 77 6.02 9.32 5.46
CA VAL A 77 6.64 10.11 4.38
C VAL A 77 7.38 9.29 3.34
N ASN A 78 7.48 7.97 3.55
CA ASN A 78 8.27 7.08 2.71
C ASN A 78 7.74 5.65 2.72
N PHE A 79 8.26 4.84 1.82
CA PHE A 79 8.03 3.39 1.78
C PHE A 79 9.27 2.66 1.25
N LEU A 80 9.29 1.35 1.40
CA LEU A 80 10.37 0.50 0.91
C LEU A 80 9.92 -0.26 -0.33
N LEU A 81 10.73 -0.25 -1.37
CA LEU A 81 10.46 -0.98 -2.61
C LEU A 81 11.73 -1.69 -3.08
N LYS A 82 11.89 -2.94 -2.67
CA LYS A 82 13.06 -3.76 -3.04
C LYS A 82 12.93 -4.40 -4.41
N ASN A 83 11.71 -4.77 -4.80
CA ASN A 83 11.44 -5.47 -6.05
C ASN A 83 10.43 -4.67 -6.87
N LYS A 84 10.81 -4.37 -8.12
CA LYS A 84 10.00 -3.61 -9.08
C LYS A 84 9.37 -4.48 -10.16
N ASP A 85 9.31 -5.79 -9.97
CA ASP A 85 8.73 -6.72 -10.92
C ASP A 85 7.20 -6.77 -10.81
N CYS A 86 6.59 -5.64 -11.13
CA CYS A 86 5.15 -5.43 -11.14
C CYS A 86 4.79 -4.35 -12.16
N ASP A 87 3.51 -4.24 -12.48
CA ASP A 87 2.99 -3.22 -13.38
C ASP A 87 2.56 -1.96 -12.64
N PHE A 88 2.08 -2.13 -11.41
CA PHE A 88 1.67 -1.03 -10.53
C PHE A 88 2.15 -1.26 -9.11
N VAL A 89 2.48 -0.18 -8.43
CA VAL A 89 2.63 -0.14 -6.99
C VAL A 89 1.46 0.66 -6.43
N ILE A 90 0.70 0.07 -5.52
CA ILE A 90 -0.37 0.77 -4.82
C ILE A 90 0.08 1.05 -3.40
N ILE A 91 0.17 2.33 -3.06
CA ILE A 91 0.46 2.76 -1.70
C ILE A 91 -0.86 2.87 -0.94
N ALA A 92 -0.98 2.11 0.15
CA ALA A 92 -2.09 2.21 1.08
C ALA A 92 -1.60 2.93 2.34
N LYS A 93 -1.92 4.22 2.47
CA LYS A 93 -1.71 4.96 3.71
C LYS A 93 -2.86 4.66 4.64
N LEU A 94 -2.61 3.85 5.66
CA LEU A 94 -3.65 3.35 6.55
C LEU A 94 -4.11 4.42 7.56
N ASN A 95 -3.26 5.41 7.85
CA ASN A 95 -3.57 6.57 8.70
C ASN A 95 -4.09 6.18 10.09
N ARG A 96 -3.45 5.19 10.73
CA ARG A 96 -3.89 4.62 12.01
C ARG A 96 -3.33 5.31 13.26
N GLY A 97 -2.75 6.48 13.10
CA GLY A 97 -2.22 7.24 14.23
C GLY A 97 -0.72 7.07 14.41
N SER A 98 -0.25 7.13 15.63
CA SER A 98 1.15 6.98 15.98
C SER A 98 1.36 5.77 16.91
N LYS A 99 2.63 5.34 17.05
CA LYS A 99 3.00 4.18 17.88
C LYS A 99 2.66 4.35 19.37
N ASP A 100 2.60 5.58 19.85
CA ASP A 100 2.26 5.90 21.24
C ASP A 100 0.74 5.96 21.48
N GLY A 101 -0.06 5.83 20.43
CA GLY A 101 -1.52 5.88 20.48
C GLY A 101 -2.11 7.27 20.47
N ASN A 102 -1.31 8.33 20.34
CA ASN A 102 -1.76 9.73 20.40
C ASN A 102 -2.04 10.37 19.04
N GLY A 103 -1.62 9.74 17.96
CA GLY A 103 -1.83 10.25 16.62
C GLY A 103 -3.28 10.18 16.16
N LYS A 104 -3.67 11.12 15.31
CA LYS A 104 -5.01 11.14 14.73
C LYS A 104 -5.18 10.02 13.72
N VAL A 105 -6.36 9.40 13.74
CA VAL A 105 -6.77 8.35 12.81
C VAL A 105 -7.64 8.96 11.72
N TYR A 106 -7.33 8.63 10.46
CA TYR A 106 -8.09 9.06 9.29
C TYR A 106 -8.45 7.84 8.44
N PRO A 107 -9.41 7.98 7.51
CA PRO A 107 -9.66 6.92 6.53
C PRO A 107 -8.41 6.61 5.70
N PRO A 108 -8.26 5.37 5.23
CA PRO A 108 -7.15 5.01 4.35
C PRO A 108 -7.15 5.82 3.06
N GLU A 109 -5.96 6.11 2.56
CA GLU A 109 -5.75 6.75 1.27
C GLU A 109 -4.98 5.80 0.35
N TYR A 110 -5.32 5.81 -0.95
CA TYR A 110 -4.71 4.92 -1.94
C TYR A 110 -4.10 5.74 -3.06
N PHE A 111 -2.85 5.40 -3.41
CA PHE A 111 -2.12 6.04 -4.52
C PHE A 111 -1.74 4.95 -5.52
N ILE A 112 -2.16 5.10 -6.76
CA ILE A 112 -1.97 4.12 -7.81
C ILE A 112 -0.82 4.57 -8.71
N LEU A 113 0.34 3.93 -8.56
CA LEU A 113 1.56 4.31 -9.25
C LEU A 113 1.90 3.30 -10.34
N PRO A 114 1.76 3.65 -11.63
CA PRO A 114 2.39 2.85 -12.68
C PRO A 114 3.88 2.69 -12.40
N ILE A 115 4.44 1.52 -12.61
CA ILE A 115 5.84 1.25 -12.26
C ILE A 115 6.80 2.21 -12.97
N ALA A 116 6.47 2.65 -14.16
CA ALA A 116 7.29 3.62 -14.92
C ALA A 116 7.49 4.95 -14.16
N VAL A 117 6.52 5.34 -13.33
CA VAL A 117 6.63 6.58 -12.51
C VAL A 117 7.75 6.47 -11.48
N LEU A 118 8.07 5.26 -11.04
CA LEU A 118 9.11 5.00 -10.04
C LEU A 118 10.50 4.80 -10.65
N GLU A 119 10.58 4.65 -11.96
CA GLU A 119 11.86 4.56 -12.66
C GLU A 119 12.59 5.90 -12.58
N GLY A 120 13.85 5.87 -12.20
CA GLY A 120 14.66 7.08 -12.02
C GLY A 120 14.36 7.90 -10.76
N VAL A 121 13.42 7.48 -9.92
CA VAL A 121 13.18 8.11 -8.63
C VAL A 121 14.29 7.69 -7.66
N TYR A 122 14.82 8.67 -6.92
CA TYR A 122 15.87 8.41 -5.94
C TYR A 122 15.40 7.43 -4.87
N GLU A 123 16.21 6.41 -4.61
CA GLU A 123 16.04 5.51 -3.46
C GLU A 123 17.35 5.43 -2.67
N SER A 124 17.23 5.26 -1.35
CA SER A 124 18.40 5.15 -0.49
C SER A 124 19.12 3.82 -0.72
N GLU A 125 20.45 3.86 -0.77
CA GLU A 125 21.28 2.67 -0.91
C GLU A 125 21.05 1.69 0.25
N GLY A 126 20.96 0.40 -0.07
CA GLY A 126 20.80 -0.68 0.90
C GLY A 126 19.40 -0.85 1.46
N TRP A 127 18.66 0.22 1.69
CA TRP A 127 17.31 0.19 2.26
C TRP A 127 16.20 0.24 1.23
N HIS A 128 16.50 0.69 0.01
CA HIS A 128 15.51 0.87 -1.06
C HIS A 128 14.30 1.72 -0.64
N GLN A 129 14.58 2.76 0.15
CA GLN A 129 13.59 3.67 0.67
C GLN A 129 13.29 4.78 -0.33
N ILE A 130 12.03 4.98 -0.62
CA ILE A 130 11.54 6.04 -1.51
C ILE A 130 10.70 7.00 -0.69
N LYS A 131 11.02 8.30 -0.76
CA LYS A 131 10.18 9.34 -0.16
C LYS A 131 9.04 9.70 -1.12
N PHE A 132 7.83 9.88 -0.59
CA PHE A 132 6.71 10.33 -1.41
C PHE A 132 6.99 11.67 -2.10
N SER A 133 7.71 12.56 -1.41
CA SER A 133 8.11 13.86 -1.97
C SER A 133 9.07 13.75 -3.16
N SER A 134 9.74 12.62 -3.34
CA SER A 134 10.63 12.38 -4.48
C SER A 134 9.89 11.88 -5.73
N ILE A 135 8.63 11.52 -5.59
CA ILE A 135 7.79 11.06 -6.71
C ILE A 135 7.13 12.29 -7.33
N PRO A 136 7.43 12.61 -8.62
CA PRO A 136 6.81 13.77 -9.27
C PRO A 136 5.29 13.66 -9.26
N ASN A 137 4.61 14.73 -8.85
CA ASN A 137 3.14 14.81 -8.84
C ASN A 137 2.45 13.70 -8.05
N PHE A 138 3.06 13.25 -6.95
CA PHE A 138 2.56 12.12 -6.17
C PHE A 138 1.07 12.23 -5.82
N LYS A 139 0.61 13.40 -5.40
CA LYS A 139 -0.79 13.63 -5.01
C LYS A 139 -1.78 13.38 -6.17
N THR A 140 -1.35 13.55 -7.40
CA THR A 140 -2.22 13.33 -8.57
C THR A 140 -2.54 11.85 -8.82
N TYR A 141 -1.82 10.95 -8.18
CA TYR A 141 -2.06 9.50 -8.28
C TYR A 141 -3.07 8.98 -7.25
N GLN A 142 -3.57 9.84 -6.37
CA GLN A 142 -4.57 9.43 -5.40
C GLN A 142 -5.85 8.99 -6.11
N ASP A 143 -6.33 7.79 -5.74
CA ASP A 143 -7.55 7.19 -6.27
C ASP A 143 -7.62 7.09 -7.82
N ARG A 144 -6.45 7.00 -8.45
CA ARG A 144 -6.36 6.86 -9.91
C ARG A 144 -6.52 5.39 -10.35
N TRP A 145 -7.59 4.76 -9.91
CA TRP A 145 -7.96 3.39 -10.31
C TRP A 145 -8.19 3.24 -11.80
N ASP A 146 -8.55 4.33 -12.47
CA ASP A 146 -8.68 4.43 -13.92
C ASP A 146 -7.41 4.00 -14.67
N LEU A 147 -6.22 4.25 -14.09
CA LEU A 147 -4.96 3.87 -14.70
C LEU A 147 -4.82 2.35 -14.86
N ILE A 148 -5.33 1.59 -13.90
CA ILE A 148 -5.34 0.12 -13.97
C ILE A 148 -6.32 -0.33 -15.05
N ARG A 149 -7.49 0.29 -15.11
CA ARG A 149 -8.51 -0.02 -16.12
C ARG A 149 -7.97 0.27 -17.53
N GLU A 150 -7.34 1.42 -17.74
CA GLU A 150 -6.70 1.77 -19.01
C GLU A 150 -5.64 0.77 -19.43
N PHE A 151 -4.80 0.36 -18.49
CA PHE A 151 -3.76 -0.66 -18.72
C PHE A 151 -4.38 -1.97 -19.20
N LEU A 152 -5.45 -2.41 -18.58
CA LEU A 152 -6.14 -3.66 -18.92
C LEU A 152 -6.92 -3.58 -20.25
N GLU A 153 -7.26 -2.38 -20.70
CA GLU A 153 -7.97 -2.13 -21.96
C GLU A 153 -7.04 -2.03 -23.18
N ARG A 154 -5.74 -1.93 -22.97
CA ARG A 154 -4.76 -1.83 -24.06
C ARG A 154 -4.79 -3.09 -24.91
N LYS A 155 -4.67 -2.88 -26.24
CA LYS A 155 -4.54 -3.97 -27.21
C LYS A 155 -3.14 -4.57 -27.26
#